data_b0e1b81ec93eb6309ebac0773311e7cd
#
_entry.id   b0e1b81ec93eb6309ebac0773311e7cd
#
_cell.length_a   1.000
_cell.length_b   1.000
_cell.length_c   1.000
_cell.angle_alpha   90.00
_cell.angle_beta   90.00
_cell.angle_gamma   90.00
#
_symmetry.space_group_name_H-M   'P 1'
#
loop_
_entity.id
_entity.type
_entity.pdbx_description
1 polymer ?
#
loop_
_entity_poly.entity_id
_entity_poly.type
_entity_poly.pdbx_seq_one_letter_code
_entity_poly.pdbx_strand_id
1 'polypeptide(L)'
;LLTGRYPDMVGVPGVIRTHKEDSWGYLSEDAVLLPQMLKKRGYHNAMVGKWNLGLESPNTPTERGFDFYRGFLGDMMDDYYTHRRFGNNYMRENLKEIDPQGHATEVFSDWAIRYLSDMKQKQEPFFLYLAYNAPHTPIQPPQEWLEKVKKREPSLPEKRAKIVALIEHLDYNVGRVYEALEQNGQLENTIIIFTSDNGGQDDAGANNGPFRGAKQDMYEGGIRVAGGIY
;
A
#
# COMPACT_ATOMS: atom_id res chain seq x y z
N LEU A 1 -7.46 -7.60 -6.31
CA LEU A 1 -8.06 -6.27 -6.35
C LEU A 1 -8.02 -5.69 -7.76
N LEU A 2 -6.85 -5.42 -8.34
CA LEU A 2 -6.69 -4.70 -9.61
C LEU A 2 -7.27 -5.41 -10.85
N THR A 3 -7.53 -6.72 -10.81
CA THR A 3 -8.08 -7.50 -11.94
C THR A 3 -9.53 -7.94 -11.73
N GLY A 4 -10.05 -7.84 -10.51
CA GLY A 4 -11.34 -8.42 -10.14
C GLY A 4 -11.40 -9.95 -10.22
N ARG A 5 -10.24 -10.62 -10.27
CA ARG A 5 -10.11 -12.09 -10.40
C ARG A 5 -9.33 -12.67 -9.24
N TYR A 6 -9.50 -13.96 -8.99
CA TYR A 6 -8.64 -14.70 -8.07
C TYR A 6 -7.20 -14.69 -8.57
N PRO A 7 -6.19 -14.60 -7.67
CA PRO A 7 -4.78 -14.49 -8.05
C PRO A 7 -4.30 -15.60 -8.97
N ASP A 8 -4.71 -16.85 -8.71
CA ASP A 8 -4.34 -18.02 -9.55
C ASP A 8 -4.76 -17.85 -11.01
N MET A 9 -5.90 -17.21 -11.26
CA MET A 9 -6.44 -17.01 -12.62
C MET A 9 -5.64 -15.98 -13.43
N VAL A 10 -4.76 -15.24 -12.77
CA VAL A 10 -3.92 -14.19 -13.40
C VAL A 10 -2.42 -14.46 -13.22
N GLY A 11 -2.07 -15.71 -12.93
CA GLY A 11 -0.68 -16.17 -12.85
C GLY A 11 0.04 -15.85 -11.53
N VAL A 12 -0.69 -15.45 -10.48
CA VAL A 12 -0.13 -15.08 -9.16
C VAL A 12 -0.67 -16.00 -8.07
N PRO A 13 -0.30 -17.31 -8.05
CA PRO A 13 -0.80 -18.24 -7.03
C PRO A 13 -0.19 -17.98 -5.64
N GLY A 14 0.81 -17.14 -5.55
CA GLY A 14 1.50 -16.79 -4.31
C GLY A 14 2.23 -15.47 -4.40
N VAL A 15 3.16 -15.24 -3.49
CA VAL A 15 3.90 -13.97 -3.40
C VAL A 15 4.88 -13.81 -4.55
N ILE A 16 4.81 -12.71 -5.28
CA ILE A 16 5.85 -12.27 -6.19
C ILE A 16 6.96 -11.63 -5.37
N ARG A 17 8.11 -12.27 -5.30
CA ARG A 17 9.22 -11.82 -4.48
C ARG A 17 10.22 -10.98 -5.26
N THR A 18 11.13 -10.33 -4.54
CA THR A 18 12.26 -9.59 -5.12
C THR A 18 13.32 -10.49 -5.76
N HIS A 19 13.36 -11.76 -5.41
CA HIS A 19 14.22 -12.76 -6.06
C HIS A 19 13.38 -13.69 -6.94
N LYS A 20 13.79 -13.88 -8.18
CA LYS A 20 13.07 -14.73 -9.17
C LYS A 20 12.94 -16.18 -8.68
N GLU A 21 13.97 -16.70 -8.03
CA GLU A 21 14.05 -18.09 -7.56
C GLU A 21 12.97 -18.39 -6.49
N ASP A 22 12.56 -17.37 -5.73
CA ASP A 22 11.59 -17.49 -4.64
C ASP A 22 10.19 -17.01 -5.01
N SER A 23 9.97 -16.56 -6.24
CA SER A 23 8.67 -16.07 -6.69
C SER A 23 7.72 -17.22 -7.01
N TRP A 24 6.45 -17.02 -6.64
CA TRP A 24 5.37 -17.95 -6.90
C TRP A 24 4.48 -17.46 -8.03
N GLY A 25 5.03 -17.50 -9.25
CA GLY A 25 4.36 -17.01 -10.44
C GLY A 25 4.62 -15.53 -10.73
N TYR A 26 3.99 -15.04 -11.78
CA TYR A 26 4.07 -13.65 -12.23
C TYR A 26 2.71 -13.22 -12.77
N LEU A 27 2.41 -11.93 -12.64
CA LEU A 27 1.19 -11.37 -13.23
C LEU A 27 1.18 -11.62 -14.75
N SER A 28 0.16 -12.35 -15.22
CA SER A 28 0.00 -12.65 -16.64
C SER A 28 -0.08 -11.36 -17.47
N GLU A 29 0.60 -11.36 -18.62
CA GLU A 29 0.56 -10.23 -19.56
C GLU A 29 -0.84 -9.98 -20.09
N ASP A 30 -1.64 -11.04 -20.26
CA ASP A 30 -3.03 -10.98 -20.72
C ASP A 30 -4.01 -10.50 -19.63
N ALA A 31 -3.56 -10.38 -18.38
CA ALA A 31 -4.42 -9.90 -17.31
C ALA A 31 -4.73 -8.41 -17.49
N VAL A 32 -5.98 -8.08 -17.71
CA VAL A 32 -6.46 -6.69 -17.79
C VAL A 32 -6.62 -6.13 -16.39
N LEU A 33 -5.96 -5.03 -16.11
CA LEU A 33 -6.03 -4.32 -14.83
C LEU A 33 -7.01 -3.14 -14.88
N LEU A 34 -7.58 -2.82 -13.75
CA LEU A 34 -8.50 -1.68 -13.58
C LEU A 34 -7.98 -0.37 -14.20
N PRO A 35 -6.71 0.06 -13.99
CA PRO A 35 -6.21 1.28 -14.61
C PRO A 35 -6.24 1.23 -16.14
N GLN A 36 -6.02 0.07 -16.77
CA GLN A 36 -6.11 -0.05 -18.23
C GLN A 36 -7.56 0.14 -18.73
N MET A 37 -8.55 -0.26 -17.94
CA MET A 37 -9.97 -0.05 -18.26
C MET A 37 -10.36 1.43 -18.08
N LEU A 38 -9.94 2.04 -16.98
CA LEU A 38 -10.23 3.43 -16.64
C LEU A 38 -9.56 4.42 -17.63
N LYS A 39 -8.36 4.09 -18.09
CA LYS A 39 -7.66 4.86 -19.13
C LYS A 39 -8.51 5.02 -20.41
N LYS A 40 -9.23 3.97 -20.81
CA LYS A 40 -10.16 4.02 -21.96
C LYS A 40 -11.35 4.97 -21.73
N ARG A 41 -11.58 5.40 -20.51
CA ARG A 41 -12.62 6.34 -20.09
C ARG A 41 -12.07 7.73 -19.75
N GLY A 42 -10.82 8.00 -20.09
CA GLY A 42 -10.18 9.29 -19.89
C GLY A 42 -9.69 9.56 -18.47
N TYR A 43 -9.59 8.54 -17.61
CA TYR A 43 -8.99 8.69 -16.29
C TYR A 43 -7.48 8.77 -16.39
N HIS A 44 -6.89 9.68 -15.61
CA HIS A 44 -5.47 9.69 -15.32
C HIS A 44 -5.20 8.73 -14.15
N ASN A 45 -4.41 7.71 -14.37
CA ASN A 45 -4.20 6.63 -13.40
C ASN A 45 -2.86 6.79 -12.71
N ALA A 46 -2.87 6.89 -11.40
CA ALA A 46 -1.66 6.94 -10.59
C ALA A 46 -1.59 5.80 -9.59
N MET A 47 -0.38 5.38 -9.31
CA MET A 47 -0.08 4.51 -8.19
C MET A 47 0.99 5.14 -7.31
N VAL A 48 0.73 5.16 -6.02
CA VAL A 48 1.69 5.55 -4.99
C VAL A 48 1.83 4.42 -3.98
N GLY A 49 3.07 4.03 -3.68
CA GLY A 49 3.36 3.02 -2.67
C GLY A 49 3.86 1.69 -3.21
N LYS A 50 3.53 0.60 -2.51
CA LYS A 50 4.02 -0.75 -2.76
C LYS A 50 3.34 -1.39 -3.97
N TRP A 51 4.13 -1.81 -4.96
CA TRP A 51 3.64 -2.51 -6.15
C TRP A 51 3.51 -4.02 -5.97
N ASN A 52 4.61 -4.71 -5.72
CA ASN A 52 4.67 -6.16 -5.50
C ASN A 52 4.05 -7.04 -6.60
N LEU A 53 4.02 -6.58 -7.85
CA LEU A 53 3.53 -7.36 -9.00
C LEU A 53 4.56 -7.52 -10.13
N GLY A 54 5.80 -7.14 -9.88
CA GLY A 54 6.94 -7.29 -10.78
C GLY A 54 7.95 -6.14 -10.64
N LEU A 55 9.22 -6.45 -10.88
CA LEU A 55 10.32 -5.49 -10.75
C LEU A 55 10.77 -4.93 -12.09
N GLU A 56 10.44 -5.62 -13.18
CA GLU A 56 10.94 -5.41 -14.52
C GLU A 56 9.80 -5.44 -15.53
N SER A 57 10.09 -4.97 -16.75
CA SER A 57 9.23 -5.15 -17.93
C SER A 57 8.85 -6.63 -18.11
N PRO A 58 7.63 -6.94 -18.48
CA PRO A 58 6.49 -6.03 -18.76
C PRO A 58 5.60 -5.71 -17.55
N ASN A 59 6.05 -6.00 -16.33
CA ASN A 59 5.24 -5.96 -15.14
C ASN A 59 5.50 -4.75 -14.23
N THR A 60 6.05 -3.66 -14.75
CA THR A 60 6.14 -2.40 -14.00
C THR A 60 4.80 -1.65 -13.98
N PRO A 61 4.52 -0.81 -12.99
CA PRO A 61 3.24 -0.10 -12.90
C PRO A 61 2.86 0.68 -14.16
N THR A 62 3.83 1.38 -14.77
CA THR A 62 3.58 2.19 -15.97
C THR A 62 3.26 1.36 -17.21
N GLU A 63 3.78 0.15 -17.32
CA GLU A 63 3.45 -0.79 -18.38
C GLU A 63 2.10 -1.49 -18.15
N ARG A 64 1.62 -1.49 -16.91
CA ARG A 64 0.36 -2.11 -16.49
C ARG A 64 -0.80 -1.12 -16.33
N GLY A 65 -0.71 0.05 -16.99
CA GLY A 65 -1.83 0.98 -17.18
C GLY A 65 -1.83 2.20 -16.27
N PHE A 66 -0.84 2.38 -15.42
CA PHE A 66 -0.68 3.62 -14.65
C PHE A 66 0.09 4.65 -15.47
N ASP A 67 -0.40 5.89 -15.50
CA ASP A 67 0.25 7.02 -16.17
C ASP A 67 1.36 7.62 -15.30
N PHE A 68 1.25 7.42 -13.99
CA PHE A 68 2.23 7.86 -13.00
C PHE A 68 2.42 6.79 -11.92
N TYR A 69 3.66 6.57 -11.54
CA TYR A 69 4.04 5.71 -10.43
C TYR A 69 5.10 6.39 -9.56
N ARG A 70 4.91 6.33 -8.24
CA ARG A 70 5.93 6.71 -7.29
C ARG A 70 5.84 5.82 -6.05
N GLY A 71 6.87 5.00 -5.81
CA GLY A 71 6.76 4.02 -4.74
C GLY A 71 7.85 2.97 -4.74
N PHE A 72 7.56 1.86 -4.09
CA PHE A 72 8.44 0.73 -3.84
C PHE A 72 8.01 -0.49 -4.68
N LEU A 73 8.84 -0.92 -5.61
CA LEU A 73 8.50 -2.05 -6.51
C LEU A 73 8.44 -3.39 -5.81
N GLY A 74 9.23 -3.58 -4.75
CA GLY A 74 9.44 -4.86 -4.10
C GLY A 74 8.30 -5.38 -3.25
N ASP A 75 8.53 -6.53 -2.63
CA ASP A 75 7.58 -7.25 -1.78
C ASP A 75 7.44 -6.64 -0.38
N MET A 76 8.54 -6.25 0.24
CA MET A 76 8.58 -5.58 1.54
C MET A 76 9.85 -4.75 1.68
N MET A 77 9.83 -3.80 2.61
CA MET A 77 11.00 -3.05 3.04
C MET A 77 11.61 -3.71 4.26
N ASP A 78 12.94 -3.69 4.37
CA ASP A 78 13.65 -4.09 5.59
C ASP A 78 13.68 -2.95 6.63
N ASP A 79 13.43 -1.70 6.19
CA ASP A 79 13.42 -0.52 7.03
C ASP A 79 12.59 0.60 6.40
N TYR A 80 11.68 1.22 7.21
CA TYR A 80 10.74 2.25 6.74
C TYR A 80 11.38 3.61 6.46
N TYR A 81 12.63 3.81 6.87
CA TYR A 81 13.33 5.09 6.66
C TYR A 81 14.38 5.01 5.55
N THR A 82 15.05 3.87 5.39
CA THR A 82 16.04 3.68 4.34
C THR A 82 15.44 3.10 3.06
N HIS A 83 14.25 2.52 3.13
CA HIS A 83 13.49 1.96 2.00
C HIS A 83 14.28 0.90 1.20
N ARG A 84 15.09 0.09 1.90
CA ARG A 84 15.89 -0.97 1.26
C ARG A 84 15.25 -2.33 1.44
N ARG A 85 15.54 -3.22 0.50
CA ARG A 85 15.27 -4.65 0.61
C ARG A 85 16.55 -5.41 0.28
N PHE A 86 17.09 -6.17 1.24
CA PHE A 86 18.39 -6.83 1.12
C PHE A 86 19.49 -5.88 0.65
N GLY A 87 19.49 -4.66 1.15
CA GLY A 87 20.42 -3.60 0.77
C GLY A 87 20.14 -2.90 -0.57
N ASN A 88 19.21 -3.42 -1.37
CA ASN A 88 18.87 -2.86 -2.67
C ASN A 88 17.79 -1.78 -2.58
N ASN A 89 17.89 -0.77 -3.45
CA ASN A 89 16.91 0.29 -3.60
C ASN A 89 15.88 -0.07 -4.67
N TYR A 90 14.62 -0.26 -4.26
CA TYR A 90 13.48 -0.49 -5.15
C TYR A 90 12.54 0.73 -5.24
N MET A 91 12.94 1.88 -4.68
CA MET A 91 12.15 3.11 -4.79
C MET A 91 12.27 3.70 -6.19
N ARG A 92 11.12 4.02 -6.79
CA ARG A 92 11.04 4.53 -8.17
C ARG A 92 10.08 5.69 -8.29
N GLU A 93 10.41 6.59 -9.23
CA GLU A 93 9.47 7.48 -9.87
C GLU A 93 9.37 7.07 -11.33
N ASN A 94 8.25 6.48 -11.71
CA ASN A 94 8.09 5.70 -12.94
C ASN A 94 9.18 4.59 -13.02
N LEU A 95 10.14 4.70 -13.93
CA LEU A 95 11.26 3.77 -14.04
C LEU A 95 12.55 4.28 -13.41
N LYS A 96 12.59 5.55 -13.01
CA LYS A 96 13.79 6.17 -12.45
C LYS A 96 13.95 5.82 -10.98
N GLU A 97 15.13 5.38 -10.60
CA GLU A 97 15.48 5.20 -9.19
C GLU A 97 15.51 6.54 -8.45
N ILE A 98 14.91 6.55 -7.26
CA ILE A 98 14.90 7.68 -6.33
C ILE A 98 15.29 7.22 -4.93
N ASP A 99 15.74 8.15 -4.09
CA ASP A 99 16.15 7.86 -2.70
C ASP A 99 15.55 8.91 -1.74
N PRO A 100 14.23 8.82 -1.47
CA PRO A 100 13.54 9.76 -0.59
C PRO A 100 14.01 9.60 0.86
N GLN A 101 13.79 10.64 1.66
CA GLN A 101 14.04 10.65 3.09
C GLN A 101 12.70 10.66 3.85
N GLY A 102 12.68 10.10 5.05
CA GLY A 102 11.52 10.05 5.92
C GLY A 102 10.87 8.67 6.03
N HIS A 103 9.88 8.56 6.90
CA HIS A 103 9.13 7.32 7.07
C HIS A 103 8.25 7.04 5.84
N ALA A 104 8.29 5.82 5.29
CA ALA A 104 7.61 5.46 4.04
C ALA A 104 6.12 5.83 4.02
N THR A 105 5.41 5.70 5.15
CA THR A 105 3.98 6.06 5.25
C THR A 105 3.77 7.55 5.01
N GLU A 106 4.61 8.42 5.58
CA GLU A 106 4.54 9.87 5.38
C GLU A 106 4.91 10.24 3.94
N VAL A 107 5.99 9.64 3.45
CA VAL A 107 6.50 9.87 2.08
C VAL A 107 5.42 9.53 1.04
N PHE A 108 4.73 8.40 1.19
CA PHE A 108 3.66 8.01 0.28
C PHE A 108 2.45 8.93 0.38
N SER A 109 2.09 9.36 1.59
CA SER A 109 1.00 10.33 1.79
C SER A 109 1.31 11.68 1.14
N ASP A 110 2.52 12.18 1.31
CA ASP A 110 2.96 13.45 0.69
C ASP A 110 2.92 13.38 -0.84
N TRP A 111 3.31 12.24 -1.41
CA TRP A 111 3.24 12.04 -2.86
C TRP A 111 1.80 11.94 -3.36
N ALA A 112 0.93 11.25 -2.62
CA ALA A 112 -0.49 11.17 -2.93
C ALA A 112 -1.15 12.56 -2.89
N ILE A 113 -0.90 13.34 -1.83
CA ILE A 113 -1.41 14.71 -1.67
C ILE A 113 -0.96 15.62 -2.82
N ARG A 114 0.33 15.53 -3.19
CA ARG A 114 0.85 16.29 -4.35
C ARG A 114 0.15 15.89 -5.64
N TYR A 115 -0.01 14.59 -5.88
CA TYR A 115 -0.73 14.10 -7.06
C TYR A 115 -2.17 14.62 -7.12
N LEU A 116 -2.91 14.59 -6.00
CA LEU A 116 -4.27 15.12 -5.93
C LEU A 116 -4.32 16.61 -6.26
N SER A 117 -3.36 17.39 -5.79
CA SER A 117 -3.24 18.82 -6.12
C SER A 117 -2.98 19.06 -7.61
N ASP A 118 -2.14 18.23 -8.23
CA ASP A 118 -1.87 18.31 -9.67
C ASP A 118 -3.13 17.96 -10.49
N MET A 119 -3.90 16.96 -10.06
CA MET A 119 -5.17 16.59 -10.74
C MET A 119 -6.24 17.67 -10.60
N LYS A 120 -6.32 18.36 -9.45
CA LYS A 120 -7.18 19.52 -9.29
C LYS A 120 -6.88 20.60 -10.35
N GLN A 121 -5.61 20.89 -10.62
CA GLN A 121 -5.21 21.89 -11.61
C GLN A 121 -5.56 21.46 -13.04
N LYS A 122 -5.44 20.18 -13.36
CA LYS A 122 -5.75 19.62 -14.68
C LYS A 122 -7.24 19.48 -14.94
N GLN A 123 -8.05 19.38 -13.89
CA GLN A 123 -9.49 19.11 -13.97
C GLN A 123 -9.83 17.79 -14.70
N GLU A 124 -8.95 16.80 -14.58
CA GLU A 124 -9.12 15.47 -15.18
C GLU A 124 -9.65 14.49 -14.13
N PRO A 125 -10.49 13.53 -14.54
CA PRO A 125 -10.85 12.42 -13.65
C PRO A 125 -9.61 11.57 -13.35
N PHE A 126 -9.49 11.11 -12.12
CA PHE A 126 -8.33 10.33 -11.71
C PHE A 126 -8.71 9.01 -11.02
N PHE A 127 -7.79 8.07 -11.08
CA PHE A 127 -7.74 6.89 -10.24
C PHE A 127 -6.40 6.87 -9.51
N LEU A 128 -6.43 6.91 -8.20
CA LEU A 128 -5.24 6.80 -7.35
C LEU A 128 -5.29 5.49 -6.58
N TYR A 129 -4.34 4.59 -6.86
CA TYR A 129 -4.10 3.40 -6.05
C TYR A 129 -2.99 3.71 -5.04
N LEU A 130 -3.37 3.97 -3.79
CA LEU A 130 -2.46 4.29 -2.69
C LEU A 130 -2.23 3.04 -1.85
N ALA A 131 -1.10 2.38 -2.05
CA ALA A 131 -0.77 1.10 -1.44
C ALA A 131 0.35 1.26 -0.39
N TYR A 132 -0.04 1.44 0.87
CA TYR A 132 0.90 1.57 1.96
C TYR A 132 1.62 0.26 2.29
N ASN A 133 2.88 0.34 2.73
CA ASN A 133 3.59 -0.79 3.33
C ASN A 133 3.10 -1.07 4.76
N ALA A 134 2.74 -0.03 5.52
CA ALA A 134 2.23 -0.17 6.87
C ALA A 134 0.87 -0.92 6.91
N PRO A 135 0.65 -1.80 7.88
CA PRO A 135 1.51 -2.10 9.03
C PRO A 135 2.40 -3.36 8.85
N HIS A 136 2.85 -3.67 7.63
CA HIS A 136 3.74 -4.82 7.37
C HIS A 136 5.05 -4.72 8.18
N THR A 137 5.66 -5.88 8.48
CA THR A 137 6.99 -5.93 9.09
C THR A 137 8.06 -5.26 8.21
N PRO A 138 9.10 -4.65 8.84
CA PRO A 138 9.37 -4.53 10.29
C PRO A 138 8.35 -3.61 10.97
N ILE A 139 7.93 -3.93 12.21
CA ILE A 139 7.00 -3.07 12.94
C ILE A 139 7.78 -1.89 13.53
N GLN A 140 7.84 -0.81 12.76
CA GLN A 140 8.73 0.34 13.00
C GLN A 140 7.94 1.66 13.02
N PRO A 141 7.08 1.87 14.03
CA PRO A 141 6.36 3.13 14.18
C PRO A 141 7.33 4.28 14.49
N PRO A 142 7.04 5.52 14.09
CA PRO A 142 7.77 6.67 14.60
C PRO A 142 7.69 6.73 16.12
N GLN A 143 8.78 7.13 16.76
CA GLN A 143 8.95 7.07 18.21
C GLN A 143 7.84 7.82 18.98
N GLU A 144 7.45 8.99 18.50
CA GLU A 144 6.38 9.79 19.11
C GLU A 144 5.04 9.06 19.17
N TRP A 145 4.71 8.25 18.18
CA TRP A 145 3.49 7.46 18.15
C TRP A 145 3.55 6.30 19.14
N LEU A 146 4.70 5.66 19.25
CA LEU A 146 4.91 4.62 20.24
C LEU A 146 4.79 5.16 21.67
N GLU A 147 5.33 6.33 21.93
CA GLU A 147 5.22 7.01 23.24
C GLU A 147 3.77 7.38 23.58
N LYS A 148 2.98 7.88 22.61
CA LYS A 148 1.55 8.15 22.80
C LYS A 148 0.79 6.89 23.21
N VAL A 149 1.02 5.76 22.52
CA VAL A 149 0.38 4.48 22.84
C VAL A 149 0.79 3.98 24.22
N LYS A 150 2.09 3.95 24.53
CA LYS A 150 2.59 3.50 25.86
C LYS A 150 2.09 4.37 27.01
N LYS A 151 1.92 5.67 26.80
CA LYS A 151 1.36 6.58 27.80
C LYS A 151 -0.13 6.29 28.05
N ARG A 152 -0.89 6.02 27.02
CA ARG A 152 -2.33 5.74 27.08
C ARG A 152 -2.60 4.34 27.67
N GLU A 153 -1.81 3.37 27.27
CA GLU A 153 -2.00 1.95 27.59
C GLU A 153 -0.68 1.30 28.07
N PRO A 154 -0.21 1.64 29.29
CA PRO A 154 1.12 1.23 29.76
C PRO A 154 1.26 -0.28 30.01
N SER A 155 0.14 -1.01 30.08
CA SER A 155 0.13 -2.48 30.28
C SER A 155 0.24 -3.28 28.97
N LEU A 156 0.19 -2.64 27.80
CA LEU A 156 0.32 -3.36 26.54
C LEU A 156 1.73 -3.98 26.39
N PRO A 157 1.81 -5.24 25.94
CA PRO A 157 3.08 -5.81 25.54
C PRO A 157 3.76 -4.95 24.46
N GLU A 158 5.08 -4.84 24.51
CA GLU A 158 5.88 -3.99 23.60
C GLU A 158 5.53 -4.22 22.12
N LYS A 159 5.43 -5.49 21.72
CA LYS A 159 5.10 -5.86 20.33
C LYS A 159 3.71 -5.34 19.93
N ARG A 160 2.73 -5.45 20.81
CA ARG A 160 1.38 -4.94 20.58
C ARG A 160 1.35 -3.40 20.53
N ALA A 161 2.07 -2.75 21.45
CA ALA A 161 2.17 -1.30 21.46
C ALA A 161 2.78 -0.75 20.14
N LYS A 162 3.79 -1.40 19.60
CA LYS A 162 4.41 -1.01 18.33
C LYS A 162 3.44 -1.11 17.14
N ILE A 163 2.70 -2.21 17.01
CA ILE A 163 1.78 -2.35 15.87
C ILE A 163 0.59 -1.38 16.00
N VAL A 164 0.08 -1.15 17.20
CA VAL A 164 -0.95 -0.14 17.44
C VAL A 164 -0.45 1.25 17.04
N ALA A 165 0.75 1.61 17.46
CA ALA A 165 1.36 2.90 17.11
C ALA A 165 1.56 3.06 15.59
N LEU A 166 1.98 1.99 14.89
CA LEU A 166 2.14 2.02 13.44
C LEU A 166 0.81 2.16 12.71
N ILE A 167 -0.26 1.52 13.21
CA ILE A 167 -1.62 1.65 12.66
C ILE A 167 -2.17 3.06 12.90
N GLU A 168 -2.00 3.62 14.09
CA GLU A 168 -2.44 5.00 14.39
C GLU A 168 -1.68 6.04 13.56
N HIS A 169 -0.40 5.82 13.32
CA HIS A 169 0.39 6.64 12.40
C HIS A 169 -0.12 6.52 10.95
N LEU A 170 -0.49 5.32 10.51
CA LEU A 170 -1.10 5.11 9.19
C LEU A 170 -2.45 5.82 9.10
N ASP A 171 -3.33 5.66 10.09
CA ASP A 171 -4.65 6.29 10.14
C ASP A 171 -4.54 7.82 10.05
N TYR A 172 -3.63 8.42 10.81
CA TYR A 172 -3.34 9.85 10.72
C TYR A 172 -2.94 10.27 9.30
N ASN A 173 -2.10 9.49 8.63
CA ASN A 173 -1.63 9.79 7.28
C ASN A 173 -2.74 9.59 6.22
N VAL A 174 -3.64 8.62 6.41
CA VAL A 174 -4.86 8.49 5.59
C VAL A 174 -5.76 9.72 5.78
N GLY A 175 -5.91 10.19 7.02
CA GLY A 175 -6.62 11.43 7.33
C GLY A 175 -6.07 12.64 6.58
N ARG A 176 -4.74 12.79 6.49
CA ARG A 176 -4.10 13.86 5.70
C ARG A 176 -4.46 13.81 4.21
N VAL A 177 -4.55 12.62 3.64
CA VAL A 177 -4.96 12.45 2.23
C VAL A 177 -6.44 12.81 2.05
N TYR A 178 -7.29 12.39 2.98
CA TYR A 178 -8.70 12.76 3.02
C TYR A 178 -8.89 14.28 3.10
N GLU A 179 -8.21 14.95 4.04
CA GLU A 179 -8.22 16.40 4.18
C GLU A 179 -7.75 17.13 2.91
N ALA A 180 -6.77 16.57 2.20
CA ALA A 180 -6.31 17.14 0.94
C ALA A 180 -7.40 17.08 -0.15
N LEU A 181 -8.18 16.00 -0.23
CA LEU A 181 -9.34 15.90 -1.12
C LEU A 181 -10.39 16.95 -0.78
N GLU A 182 -10.69 17.14 0.51
CA GLU A 182 -11.64 18.12 0.98
C GLU A 182 -11.17 19.56 0.65
N GLN A 183 -9.94 19.93 0.99
CA GLN A 183 -9.35 21.24 0.71
C GLN A 183 -9.25 21.53 -0.79
N ASN A 184 -9.07 20.51 -1.60
CA ASN A 184 -9.08 20.61 -3.05
C ASN A 184 -10.49 20.78 -3.63
N GLY A 185 -11.55 20.53 -2.86
CA GLY A 185 -12.93 20.47 -3.35
C GLY A 185 -13.21 19.25 -4.23
N GLN A 186 -12.44 18.18 -4.06
CA GLN A 186 -12.56 16.94 -4.84
C GLN A 186 -13.35 15.87 -4.09
N LEU A 187 -13.56 16.01 -2.77
CA LEU A 187 -14.11 14.96 -1.91
C LEU A 187 -15.51 14.50 -2.34
N GLU A 188 -16.42 15.44 -2.60
CA GLU A 188 -17.82 15.15 -2.95
C GLU A 188 -17.99 14.40 -4.30
N ASN A 189 -16.94 14.36 -5.12
CA ASN A 189 -16.95 13.67 -6.41
C ASN A 189 -15.84 12.59 -6.47
N THR A 190 -15.46 12.05 -5.31
CA THR A 190 -14.43 11.02 -5.20
C THR A 190 -14.96 9.85 -4.38
N ILE A 191 -14.94 8.66 -4.95
CA ILE A 191 -15.20 7.42 -4.22
C ILE A 191 -13.89 7.02 -3.54
N ILE A 192 -13.90 6.93 -2.21
CA ILE A 192 -12.76 6.44 -1.42
C ILE A 192 -13.05 5.01 -0.99
N ILE A 193 -12.16 4.09 -1.33
CA ILE A 193 -12.24 2.69 -0.90
C ILE A 193 -11.02 2.40 -0.02
N PHE A 194 -11.28 2.00 1.22
CA PHE A 194 -10.24 1.55 2.14
C PHE A 194 -10.38 0.04 2.38
N THR A 195 -9.28 -0.68 2.31
CA THR A 195 -9.23 -2.12 2.64
C THR A 195 -7.81 -2.55 3.00
N SER A 196 -7.69 -3.73 3.63
CA SER A 196 -6.41 -4.43 3.80
C SER A 196 -6.27 -5.56 2.77
N ASP A 197 -5.07 -6.04 2.56
CA ASP A 197 -4.77 -7.15 1.64
C ASP A 197 -4.97 -8.53 2.28
N ASN A 198 -4.76 -8.65 3.59
CA ASN A 198 -4.93 -9.87 4.37
C ASN A 198 -5.17 -9.58 5.86
N GLY A 199 -5.50 -10.62 6.60
CA GLY A 199 -5.62 -10.55 8.06
C GLY A 199 -4.30 -10.29 8.77
N GLY A 200 -4.37 -9.93 10.03
CA GLY A 200 -3.21 -9.60 10.85
C GLY A 200 -2.30 -10.79 11.14
N GLN A 201 -1.02 -10.54 11.28
CA GLN A 201 0.01 -11.53 11.64
C GLN A 201 0.19 -11.57 13.16
N ASP A 202 -0.18 -12.66 13.81
CA ASP A 202 -0.19 -12.79 15.28
C ASP A 202 1.20 -12.65 15.90
N ASP A 203 2.21 -13.25 15.29
CA ASP A 203 3.58 -13.16 15.78
C ASP A 203 4.19 -11.74 15.63
N ALA A 204 3.58 -10.88 14.83
CA ALA A 204 3.89 -9.45 14.76
C ALA A 204 3.09 -8.60 15.78
N GLY A 205 2.21 -9.23 16.57
CA GLY A 205 1.40 -8.56 17.60
C GLY A 205 0.04 -8.08 17.10
N ALA A 206 -0.41 -8.53 15.91
CA ALA A 206 -1.75 -8.25 15.44
C ALA A 206 -2.82 -8.98 16.26
N ASN A 207 -4.08 -8.61 16.05
CA ASN A 207 -5.23 -9.24 16.69
C ASN A 207 -6.38 -9.29 15.68
N ASN A 208 -6.82 -10.50 15.34
CA ASN A 208 -7.89 -10.73 14.37
C ASN A 208 -9.28 -10.83 15.03
N GLY A 209 -9.41 -10.34 16.26
CA GLY A 209 -10.66 -10.36 17.02
C GLY A 209 -11.17 -11.79 17.28
N PRO A 210 -12.47 -12.04 17.04
CA PRO A 210 -13.06 -13.36 17.28
C PRO A 210 -12.75 -14.37 16.15
N PHE A 211 -12.06 -13.98 15.09
CA PHE A 211 -11.86 -14.82 13.92
C PHE A 211 -10.70 -15.80 14.13
N ARG A 212 -10.93 -17.05 13.76
CA ARG A 212 -9.92 -18.09 13.76
C ARG A 212 -8.84 -17.80 12.71
N GLY A 213 -7.57 -18.06 13.07
CA GLY A 213 -6.42 -17.94 12.17
C GLY A 213 -5.87 -16.53 12.04
N ALA A 214 -4.83 -16.40 11.25
CA ALA A 214 -4.06 -15.20 11.05
C ALA A 214 -3.58 -15.11 9.59
N LYS A 215 -2.77 -14.11 9.26
CA LYS A 215 -2.09 -14.01 7.95
C LYS A 215 -1.50 -15.37 7.55
N GLN A 216 -1.72 -15.79 6.30
CA GLN A 216 -1.37 -17.06 5.67
C GLN A 216 -2.34 -18.22 5.96
N ASP A 217 -3.29 -18.07 6.89
CA ASP A 217 -4.34 -19.06 7.08
C ASP A 217 -5.52 -18.82 6.15
N MET A 218 -6.18 -19.92 5.73
CA MET A 218 -7.40 -19.89 4.92
C MET A 218 -8.68 -19.74 5.76
N TYR A 219 -8.55 -19.36 7.04
CA TYR A 219 -9.65 -19.06 7.95
C TYR A 219 -9.99 -17.55 7.93
N GLU A 220 -11.14 -17.19 8.51
CA GLU A 220 -11.62 -15.81 8.58
C GLU A 220 -10.58 -14.81 9.12
N GLY A 221 -9.76 -15.20 10.11
CA GLY A 221 -8.69 -14.36 10.65
C GLY A 221 -7.58 -14.04 9.65
N GLY A 222 -7.40 -14.88 8.61
CA GLY A 222 -6.40 -14.64 7.56
C GLY A 222 -6.94 -13.92 6.32
N ILE A 223 -8.24 -14.09 6.02
CA ILE A 223 -8.82 -13.61 4.75
C ILE A 223 -9.90 -12.53 4.92
N ARG A 224 -10.54 -12.41 6.09
CA ARG A 224 -11.53 -11.38 6.36
C ARG A 224 -10.85 -10.11 6.88
N VAL A 225 -11.00 -9.04 6.12
CA VAL A 225 -10.37 -7.75 6.43
C VAL A 225 -11.42 -6.65 6.61
N ALA A 226 -11.05 -5.62 7.37
CA ALA A 226 -11.86 -4.41 7.42
C ALA A 226 -11.87 -3.72 6.05
N GLY A 227 -13.00 -3.14 5.70
CA GLY A 227 -13.16 -2.35 4.50
C GLY A 227 -14.23 -1.29 4.68
N GLY A 228 -14.10 -0.19 3.96
CA GLY A 228 -15.04 0.92 3.94
C GLY A 228 -15.08 1.57 2.58
N ILE A 229 -16.26 2.13 2.26
CA ILE A 229 -16.47 2.95 1.06
C ILE A 229 -17.11 4.25 1.53
N TYR A 230 -16.52 5.36 1.13
CA TYR A 230 -17.05 6.70 1.32
C TYR A 230 -17.46 7.27 -0.01
#